data_a1560b9fa61e35074726a4d162701ec9
#
_entry.id   a1560b9fa61e35074726a4d162701ec9
#
_cell.length_a   1.000
_cell.length_b   1.000
_cell.length_c   1.000
_cell.angle_alpha   90.00
_cell.angle_beta   90.00
_cell.angle_gamma   90.00
#
_symmetry.space_group_name_H-M   'P 1'
#
loop_
_entity.id
_entity.type
_entity.pdbx_description
1 polymer ?
#
loop_
_entity_poly.entity_id
_entity_poly.type
_entity_poly.pdbx_seq_one_letter_code
_entity_poly.pdbx_strand_id
1 'polypeptide(L)'
;TDSVKPLDLKFHRLAVRRFIFSNNIPLSEFVPSEIVSFESMHPAFVPSLSGKQQCDTSFHAKSNQGRLLLNKECGKIPASFYIGGVNPYATYEIDIHSLSHDGDKVTEVGFELARLGLKDRVQLFAKSSSTENGIYLRIYKDGNVEREVKYSSTIPNGKFTLRAQLYGHSLGAFIEQYGHTTYLGYISVKENFSSVIDFRSIQTAAASTFNLISNLQGEVEISGARSYLSTGIGQADIRLISYEDLSPYMDQNRLWFTFSCRGIDIFQSAQGVLSVDPSVFDVRFEGMIVFDHGDGLLRNDYASHLFYDRNTNEWKAYACDFGGTANRELRSGSGLITATSSKDPRRGFSVMKARRIETSNISGHNEDPCIFYDTNAKKWRLLTSVLTNRTIVSGTFESDTWDGKFTSVAKPIKMNSTGTSIQKIGGKYYAFMGGLGNLRAHSYPDLELLGELNLDLQPHWPEPAKRVWASLVPLPEGYSYRYVLLTMDRPNFPGIKGANWSYGALYFYGANIGY
;
A
#
# COMPACT_ATOMS: atom_id res chain seq x y z
N THR A 1 13.25 18.72 32.38
CA THR A 1 12.97 18.32 31.02
C THR A 1 14.11 17.53 30.41
N ASP A 2 15.37 17.92 30.64
CA ASP A 2 16.54 17.22 30.07
C ASP A 2 16.89 15.90 30.78
N SER A 3 16.16 15.55 31.82
CA SER A 3 16.38 14.33 32.60
C SER A 3 15.46 13.17 32.21
N VAL A 4 14.49 13.38 31.31
CA VAL A 4 13.56 12.33 30.87
C VAL A 4 14.27 11.31 30.02
N LYS A 5 14.10 10.03 30.36
CA LYS A 5 14.65 8.90 29.58
C LYS A 5 13.51 8.04 29.03
N PRO A 6 13.73 7.34 27.91
CA PRO A 6 12.68 6.52 27.29
C PRO A 6 12.05 5.49 28.24
N LEU A 7 12.84 4.87 29.12
CA LEU A 7 12.37 3.86 30.04
C LEU A 7 11.57 4.42 31.23
N ASP A 8 11.63 5.74 31.46
CA ASP A 8 10.82 6.42 32.47
C ASP A 8 9.38 6.65 31.99
N LEU A 9 9.13 6.47 30.69
CA LEU A 9 7.82 6.68 30.08
C LEU A 9 7.00 5.40 30.16
N LYS A 10 5.82 5.50 30.76
CA LYS A 10 4.84 4.43 30.75
C LYS A 10 3.82 4.72 29.65
N PHE A 11 3.81 3.89 28.63
CA PHE A 11 2.91 4.05 27.49
C PHE A 11 1.60 3.32 27.74
N HIS A 12 0.49 4.06 27.67
CA HIS A 12 -0.86 3.54 27.76
C HIS A 12 -1.45 3.41 26.36
N ARG A 13 -2.01 2.26 26.05
CA ARG A 13 -2.65 2.07 24.75
C ARG A 13 -3.95 2.84 24.71
N LEU A 14 -4.10 3.67 23.67
CA LEU A 14 -5.23 4.57 23.50
C LEU A 14 -6.16 4.12 22.38
N ALA A 15 -5.62 3.50 21.34
CA ALA A 15 -6.40 3.05 20.21
C ALA A 15 -5.67 1.95 19.43
N VAL A 16 -6.45 1.16 18.71
CA VAL A 16 -5.99 0.20 17.71
C VAL A 16 -6.80 0.43 16.45
N ARG A 17 -6.15 0.49 15.30
CA ARG A 17 -6.79 0.71 14.00
C ARG A 17 -6.24 -0.25 12.96
N ARG A 18 -7.14 -0.89 12.23
CA ARG A 18 -6.81 -1.63 11.02
C ARG A 18 -7.83 -1.27 9.96
N PHE A 19 -7.37 -0.70 8.87
CA PHE A 19 -8.22 -0.34 7.74
C PHE A 19 -8.20 -1.50 6.74
N ILE A 20 -9.37 -1.91 6.29
CA ILE A 20 -9.54 -2.94 5.27
C ILE A 20 -10.36 -2.32 4.15
N PHE A 21 -9.68 -1.87 3.11
CA PHE A 21 -10.28 -1.13 1.99
C PHE A 21 -11.20 0.00 2.43
N SER A 22 -10.83 0.68 3.49
CA SER A 22 -11.52 1.84 4.05
C SER A 22 -10.57 3.03 4.14
N ASN A 23 -11.13 4.22 4.39
CA ASN A 23 -10.34 5.46 4.42
C ASN A 23 -9.63 5.71 3.07
N ASN A 24 -10.38 5.58 1.98
CA ASN A 24 -9.85 5.57 0.61
C ASN A 24 -9.73 6.98 0.02
N ILE A 25 -8.85 7.12 -0.98
CA ILE A 25 -8.73 8.33 -1.79
C ILE A 25 -9.34 8.04 -3.17
N PRO A 26 -10.50 8.63 -3.51
CA PRO A 26 -11.18 8.35 -4.78
C PRO A 26 -10.37 8.77 -6.00
N LEU A 27 -10.42 7.99 -7.07
CA LEU A 27 -9.82 8.28 -8.38
C LEU A 27 -10.87 8.36 -9.49
N SER A 28 -11.69 7.32 -9.63
CA SER A 28 -12.75 7.25 -10.64
C SER A 28 -14.02 6.70 -10.02
N GLU A 29 -15.17 7.15 -10.53
CA GLU A 29 -16.46 6.66 -10.08
C GLU A 29 -17.44 6.57 -11.24
N PHE A 30 -18.21 5.49 -11.27
CA PHE A 30 -19.32 5.28 -12.17
C PHE A 30 -20.60 5.22 -11.34
N VAL A 31 -21.49 6.20 -11.55
CA VAL A 31 -22.76 6.30 -10.84
C VAL A 31 -23.90 6.06 -11.85
N PRO A 32 -24.55 4.89 -11.83
CA PRO A 32 -25.56 4.55 -12.83
C PRO A 32 -26.74 5.51 -12.90
N SER A 33 -27.11 6.16 -11.77
CA SER A 33 -28.20 7.14 -11.74
C SER A 33 -27.90 8.42 -12.53
N GLU A 34 -26.64 8.70 -12.82
CA GLU A 34 -26.21 9.86 -13.62
C GLU A 34 -26.22 9.56 -15.12
N ILE A 35 -26.42 8.29 -15.51
CA ILE A 35 -26.46 7.88 -16.91
C ILE A 35 -27.91 7.87 -17.38
N VAL A 36 -28.22 8.78 -18.29
CA VAL A 36 -29.55 8.89 -18.87
C VAL A 36 -29.79 7.81 -19.92
N SER A 37 -28.76 7.46 -20.67
CA SER A 37 -28.82 6.42 -21.70
C SER A 37 -27.46 5.78 -21.90
N PHE A 38 -27.45 4.63 -22.59
CA PHE A 38 -26.22 3.94 -22.96
C PHE A 38 -25.30 4.84 -23.80
N GLU A 39 -25.86 5.66 -24.64
CA GLU A 39 -25.14 6.59 -25.51
C GLU A 39 -24.43 7.70 -24.74
N SER A 40 -24.79 7.92 -23.49
CA SER A 40 -24.11 8.93 -22.65
C SER A 40 -22.71 8.50 -22.20
N MET A 41 -22.36 7.25 -22.34
CA MET A 41 -21.02 6.76 -22.06
C MET A 41 -20.06 7.14 -23.19
N HIS A 42 -18.85 7.59 -22.84
CA HIS A 42 -17.89 8.10 -23.82
C HIS A 42 -17.29 7.01 -24.69
N PRO A 43 -17.69 6.90 -25.96
CA PRO A 43 -17.22 5.84 -26.84
C PRO A 43 -15.74 5.94 -27.22
N ALA A 44 -15.16 7.14 -27.16
CA ALA A 44 -13.74 7.35 -27.53
C ALA A 44 -12.75 6.59 -26.65
N PHE A 45 -13.14 6.28 -25.40
CA PHE A 45 -12.29 5.55 -24.45
C PHE A 45 -12.62 4.05 -24.38
N VAL A 46 -13.60 3.61 -25.14
CA VAL A 46 -14.10 2.24 -25.10
C VAL A 46 -14.24 1.71 -26.52
N PRO A 47 -13.16 1.16 -27.10
CA PRO A 47 -13.20 0.61 -28.45
C PRO A 47 -14.32 -0.41 -28.66
N SER A 48 -14.73 -1.08 -27.60
CA SER A 48 -15.79 -2.08 -27.59
C SER A 48 -17.21 -1.51 -27.73
N LEU A 49 -17.40 -0.21 -27.78
CA LEU A 49 -18.65 0.32 -28.31
C LEU A 49 -18.87 -0.07 -29.78
N SER A 50 -17.80 -0.50 -30.46
CA SER A 50 -17.93 -1.25 -31.68
C SER A 50 -18.82 -2.50 -31.53
N GLY A 51 -18.78 -3.14 -30.35
CA GLY A 51 -19.67 -4.26 -30.07
C GLY A 51 -21.15 -3.86 -30.06
N LYS A 52 -21.50 -2.73 -29.47
CA LYS A 52 -22.86 -2.18 -29.54
C LYS A 52 -23.27 -1.91 -31.01
N GLN A 53 -22.40 -1.30 -31.78
CA GLN A 53 -22.67 -0.99 -33.18
C GLN A 53 -22.90 -2.25 -34.03
N GLN A 54 -22.21 -3.33 -33.68
CA GLN A 54 -22.37 -4.63 -34.38
C GLN A 54 -23.60 -5.40 -33.89
N CYS A 55 -24.13 -5.05 -32.74
CA CYS A 55 -25.19 -5.82 -32.10
C CYS A 55 -26.56 -5.16 -32.13
N ASP A 56 -26.64 -4.04 -32.73
CA ASP A 56 -27.84 -3.25 -33.07
C ASP A 56 -29.02 -3.31 -32.11
N THR A 57 -29.76 -4.38 -32.11
CA THR A 57 -31.06 -4.47 -31.47
C THR A 57 -31.13 -5.42 -30.27
N SER A 58 -30.06 -6.15 -30.02
CA SER A 58 -30.10 -7.23 -29.02
C SER A 58 -29.51 -6.89 -27.69
N PHE A 59 -28.79 -5.79 -27.59
CA PHE A 59 -28.20 -5.32 -26.32
C PHE A 59 -29.02 -4.15 -25.75
N HIS A 60 -29.42 -4.27 -24.49
CA HIS A 60 -30.15 -3.24 -23.76
C HIS A 60 -29.41 -2.84 -22.49
N ALA A 61 -29.14 -1.53 -22.35
CA ALA A 61 -28.61 -0.93 -21.15
C ALA A 61 -29.46 0.27 -20.76
N LYS A 62 -29.90 0.33 -19.50
CA LYS A 62 -30.70 1.44 -18.99
C LYS A 62 -30.47 1.64 -17.50
N SER A 63 -30.65 2.86 -17.04
CA SER A 63 -30.74 3.15 -15.61
C SER A 63 -32.10 2.70 -15.09
N ASN A 64 -32.08 1.94 -13.99
CA ASN A 64 -33.26 1.43 -13.32
C ASN A 64 -33.11 1.58 -11.82
N GLN A 65 -33.87 2.51 -11.19
CA GLN A 65 -33.79 2.76 -9.75
C GLN A 65 -32.37 3.04 -9.24
N GLY A 66 -31.56 3.81 -9.98
CA GLY A 66 -30.17 4.09 -9.64
C GLY A 66 -29.20 2.95 -9.91
N ARG A 67 -29.61 1.95 -10.70
CA ARG A 67 -28.77 0.83 -11.12
C ARG A 67 -28.71 0.76 -12.63
N LEU A 68 -27.59 0.28 -13.17
CA LEU A 68 -27.46 -0.04 -14.58
C LEU A 68 -28.01 -1.44 -14.82
N LEU A 69 -29.07 -1.53 -15.61
CA LEU A 69 -29.64 -2.80 -16.03
C LEU A 69 -29.11 -3.18 -17.41
N LEU A 70 -28.49 -4.37 -17.49
CA LEU A 70 -28.03 -5.00 -18.73
C LEU A 70 -28.80 -6.31 -18.88
N ASN A 71 -29.67 -6.41 -19.88
CA ASN A 71 -30.61 -7.53 -19.94
C ASN A 71 -30.58 -8.35 -21.24
N LYS A 72 -29.64 -8.05 -22.14
CA LYS A 72 -29.45 -8.87 -23.32
C LYS A 72 -28.11 -8.55 -23.94
N GLU A 73 -27.42 -9.57 -24.40
CA GLU A 73 -26.21 -9.36 -25.13
C GLU A 73 -26.41 -9.36 -26.65
N CYS A 74 -25.43 -8.91 -27.36
CA CYS A 74 -25.42 -8.96 -28.78
C CYS A 74 -24.39 -9.99 -29.30
N GLY A 75 -24.91 -11.08 -29.82
CA GLY A 75 -24.07 -12.09 -30.44
C GLY A 75 -23.02 -12.67 -29.52
N LYS A 76 -21.78 -12.79 -30.02
CA LYS A 76 -20.64 -13.34 -29.28
C LYS A 76 -19.63 -12.27 -28.86
N ILE A 77 -19.96 -10.99 -29.02
CA ILE A 77 -19.04 -9.89 -28.72
C ILE A 77 -19.38 -9.33 -27.35
N PRO A 78 -18.47 -9.43 -26.35
CA PRO A 78 -18.69 -8.82 -25.05
C PRO A 78 -18.80 -7.30 -25.14
N ALA A 79 -19.68 -6.71 -24.35
CA ALA A 79 -19.75 -5.27 -24.20
C ALA A 79 -18.75 -4.81 -23.15
N SER A 80 -18.22 -3.60 -23.35
CA SER A 80 -17.28 -2.97 -22.42
C SER A 80 -17.62 -1.48 -22.31
N PHE A 81 -17.54 -0.96 -21.08
CA PHE A 81 -17.94 0.41 -20.75
C PHE A 81 -16.81 1.10 -19.99
N TYR A 82 -16.35 2.22 -20.51
CA TYR A 82 -15.28 2.98 -19.87
C TYR A 82 -15.73 3.54 -18.52
N ILE A 83 -14.87 3.37 -17.49
CA ILE A 83 -15.06 3.94 -16.16
C ILE A 83 -13.98 4.97 -15.86
N GLY A 84 -12.72 4.64 -16.12
CA GLY A 84 -11.61 5.53 -15.83
C GLY A 84 -10.28 5.03 -16.36
N GLY A 85 -9.23 5.78 -16.07
CA GLY A 85 -7.87 5.37 -16.36
C GLY A 85 -7.36 4.33 -15.36
N VAL A 86 -6.16 3.82 -15.62
CA VAL A 86 -5.47 2.90 -14.72
C VAL A 86 -4.39 3.62 -13.94
N ASN A 87 -4.50 3.58 -12.62
CA ASN A 87 -3.40 3.88 -11.71
C ASN A 87 -2.75 2.55 -11.32
N PRO A 88 -1.41 2.41 -11.40
CA PRO A 88 -0.73 1.14 -11.22
C PRO A 88 -0.81 0.56 -9.80
N TYR A 89 -1.26 1.33 -8.83
CA TYR A 89 -1.35 0.92 -7.42
C TYR A 89 -2.73 1.17 -6.82
N ALA A 90 -3.74 1.34 -7.65
CA ALA A 90 -5.11 1.54 -7.21
C ALA A 90 -5.86 0.23 -6.97
N THR A 91 -6.98 0.36 -6.30
CA THR A 91 -7.98 -0.68 -6.10
C THR A 91 -9.17 -0.39 -7.00
N TYR A 92 -9.73 -1.42 -7.61
CA TYR A 92 -10.82 -1.36 -8.59
C TYR A 92 -11.96 -2.24 -8.13
N GLU A 93 -13.18 -1.75 -8.23
CA GLU A 93 -14.34 -2.54 -7.82
C GLU A 93 -15.60 -2.22 -8.59
N ILE A 94 -16.48 -3.21 -8.66
CA ILE A 94 -17.84 -3.05 -9.13
C ILE A 94 -18.82 -3.63 -8.11
N ASP A 95 -19.99 -2.99 -8.00
CA ASP A 95 -21.10 -3.47 -7.18
C ASP A 95 -22.10 -4.19 -8.06
N ILE A 96 -22.17 -5.50 -7.92
CA ILE A 96 -23.12 -6.34 -8.64
C ILE A 96 -24.35 -6.48 -7.74
N HIS A 97 -25.48 -5.90 -8.17
CA HIS A 97 -26.73 -5.97 -7.43
C HIS A 97 -27.44 -7.29 -7.65
N SER A 98 -27.47 -7.77 -8.90
CA SER A 98 -28.06 -9.05 -9.28
C SER A 98 -27.43 -9.60 -10.55
N LEU A 99 -27.46 -10.91 -10.69
CA LEU A 99 -26.86 -11.64 -11.80
C LEU A 99 -27.68 -12.90 -12.05
N SER A 100 -28.12 -13.08 -13.30
CA SER A 100 -28.85 -14.26 -13.72
C SER A 100 -28.43 -14.73 -15.12
N HIS A 101 -28.72 -15.98 -15.44
CA HIS A 101 -28.53 -16.55 -16.77
C HIS A 101 -29.84 -17.14 -17.28
N ASP A 102 -29.99 -17.23 -18.61
CA ASP A 102 -31.17 -17.80 -19.26
C ASP A 102 -30.91 -19.27 -19.61
N GLY A 103 -31.67 -20.20 -19.01
CA GLY A 103 -31.55 -21.64 -19.28
C GLY A 103 -30.13 -22.17 -19.07
N ASP A 104 -29.56 -22.79 -20.09
CA ASP A 104 -28.17 -23.34 -20.13
C ASP A 104 -27.15 -22.37 -20.70
N LYS A 105 -27.51 -21.11 -20.90
CA LYS A 105 -26.61 -20.06 -21.37
C LYS A 105 -25.76 -19.48 -20.25
N VAL A 106 -24.71 -18.73 -20.61
CA VAL A 106 -23.71 -18.20 -19.70
C VAL A 106 -23.78 -16.69 -19.64
N THR A 107 -23.77 -16.14 -18.44
CA THR A 107 -23.58 -14.70 -18.20
C THR A 107 -22.26 -14.47 -17.49
N GLU A 108 -21.45 -13.57 -18.02
CA GLU A 108 -20.22 -13.08 -17.37
C GLU A 108 -20.34 -11.58 -17.14
N VAL A 109 -19.97 -11.12 -15.96
CA VAL A 109 -19.93 -9.70 -15.61
C VAL A 109 -18.78 -9.41 -14.68
N GLY A 110 -18.08 -8.34 -14.93
CA GLY A 110 -16.94 -7.94 -14.12
C GLY A 110 -16.32 -6.65 -14.63
N PHE A 111 -15.03 -6.54 -14.50
CA PHE A 111 -14.28 -5.42 -15.02
C PHE A 111 -12.93 -5.87 -15.58
N GLU A 112 -12.33 -4.98 -16.34
CA GLU A 112 -11.02 -5.20 -16.93
C GLU A 112 -10.13 -3.99 -16.75
N LEU A 113 -8.83 -4.25 -16.71
CA LEU A 113 -7.77 -3.29 -16.93
C LEU A 113 -7.14 -3.64 -18.28
N ALA A 114 -7.28 -2.77 -19.27
CA ALA A 114 -6.97 -3.09 -20.66
C ALA A 114 -6.15 -2.00 -21.32
N ARG A 115 -5.11 -2.39 -22.07
CA ARG A 115 -4.40 -1.46 -22.95
C ARG A 115 -5.28 -1.07 -24.12
N LEU A 116 -5.06 0.13 -24.64
CA LEU A 116 -5.71 0.58 -25.87
C LEU A 116 -5.50 -0.44 -26.99
N GLY A 117 -6.60 -0.78 -27.70
CA GLY A 117 -6.60 -1.86 -28.66
C GLY A 117 -7.06 -3.20 -28.10
N LEU A 118 -7.22 -3.33 -26.80
CA LEU A 118 -7.80 -4.48 -26.09
C LEU A 118 -7.08 -5.83 -26.33
N LYS A 119 -5.83 -5.82 -26.78
CA LYS A 119 -5.07 -7.06 -27.01
C LYS A 119 -4.49 -7.62 -25.73
N ASP A 120 -3.99 -6.73 -24.85
CA ASP A 120 -3.45 -7.09 -23.55
C ASP A 120 -4.38 -6.55 -22.48
N ARG A 121 -4.92 -7.44 -21.66
CA ARG A 121 -5.88 -7.06 -20.61
C ARG A 121 -5.98 -8.12 -19.53
N VAL A 122 -6.36 -7.69 -18.36
CA VAL A 122 -6.70 -8.57 -17.23
C VAL A 122 -8.15 -8.31 -16.83
N GLN A 123 -8.91 -9.39 -16.67
CA GLN A 123 -10.32 -9.34 -16.32
C GLN A 123 -10.56 -10.09 -15.01
N LEU A 124 -11.36 -9.51 -14.14
CA LEU A 124 -11.92 -10.18 -12.95
C LEU A 124 -13.44 -10.17 -13.11
N PHE A 125 -14.07 -11.34 -13.08
CA PHE A 125 -15.49 -11.45 -13.40
C PHE A 125 -16.17 -12.59 -12.67
N ALA A 126 -17.48 -12.44 -12.47
CA ALA A 126 -18.39 -13.48 -12.06
C ALA A 126 -19.01 -14.15 -13.28
N LYS A 127 -19.06 -15.48 -13.26
CA LYS A 127 -19.66 -16.30 -14.32
C LYS A 127 -20.81 -17.10 -13.75
N SER A 128 -21.97 -16.96 -14.35
CA SER A 128 -23.19 -17.67 -13.93
C SER A 128 -23.73 -18.49 -15.10
N SER A 129 -23.92 -19.79 -14.89
CA SER A 129 -24.56 -20.71 -15.82
C SER A 129 -25.21 -21.86 -15.07
N SER A 130 -25.98 -22.70 -15.78
CA SER A 130 -26.58 -23.91 -15.17
C SER A 130 -25.55 -24.95 -14.75
N THR A 131 -24.37 -24.96 -15.38
CA THR A 131 -23.33 -25.98 -15.18
C THR A 131 -22.11 -25.46 -14.46
N GLU A 132 -21.87 -24.14 -14.46
CA GLU A 132 -20.64 -23.56 -13.93
C GLU A 132 -20.90 -22.17 -13.37
N ASN A 133 -20.60 -22.01 -12.09
CA ASN A 133 -20.67 -20.74 -11.38
C ASN A 133 -19.35 -20.46 -10.70
N GLY A 134 -18.95 -19.21 -10.64
CA GLY A 134 -17.75 -18.87 -9.92
C GLY A 134 -17.22 -17.47 -10.23
N ILE A 135 -16.05 -17.21 -9.68
CA ILE A 135 -15.30 -15.98 -9.90
C ILE A 135 -13.95 -16.34 -10.50
N TYR A 136 -13.60 -15.63 -11.55
CA TYR A 136 -12.47 -15.94 -12.42
C TYR A 136 -11.61 -14.72 -12.64
N LEU A 137 -10.30 -14.97 -12.80
CA LEU A 137 -9.35 -14.04 -13.39
C LEU A 137 -8.97 -14.56 -14.78
N ARG A 138 -9.02 -13.70 -15.79
CA ARG A 138 -8.63 -14.04 -17.17
C ARG A 138 -7.64 -13.02 -17.68
N ILE A 139 -6.53 -13.49 -18.25
CA ILE A 139 -5.49 -12.65 -18.81
C ILE A 139 -5.41 -12.90 -20.31
N TYR A 140 -5.45 -11.82 -21.10
CA TYR A 140 -5.27 -11.83 -22.54
C TYR A 140 -3.91 -11.26 -22.91
N LYS A 141 -3.26 -11.92 -23.85
CA LYS A 141 -2.06 -11.43 -24.51
C LYS A 141 -2.25 -11.52 -26.02
N ASP A 142 -1.97 -10.43 -26.74
CA ASP A 142 -2.14 -10.35 -28.18
C ASP A 142 -3.54 -10.79 -28.64
N GLY A 143 -4.55 -10.54 -27.84
CA GLY A 143 -5.94 -10.87 -28.12
C GLY A 143 -6.38 -12.29 -27.77
N ASN A 144 -5.46 -13.13 -27.31
CA ASN A 144 -5.74 -14.53 -26.97
C ASN A 144 -5.71 -14.73 -25.44
N VAL A 145 -6.52 -15.65 -24.95
CA VAL A 145 -6.50 -16.03 -23.54
C VAL A 145 -5.17 -16.73 -23.23
N GLU A 146 -4.33 -16.07 -22.46
CA GLU A 146 -3.05 -16.62 -21.99
C GLU A 146 -3.24 -17.46 -20.74
N ARG A 147 -4.14 -17.02 -19.84
CA ARG A 147 -4.38 -17.68 -18.56
C ARG A 147 -5.80 -17.39 -18.07
N GLU A 148 -6.41 -18.41 -17.47
CA GLU A 148 -7.67 -18.28 -16.73
C GLU A 148 -7.55 -19.05 -15.41
N VAL A 149 -7.91 -18.40 -14.32
CA VAL A 149 -7.86 -19.00 -12.96
C VAL A 149 -9.23 -18.86 -12.33
N LYS A 150 -9.73 -19.95 -11.77
CA LYS A 150 -10.95 -19.96 -10.98
C LYS A 150 -10.62 -19.71 -9.52
N TYR A 151 -11.00 -18.55 -9.00
CA TYR A 151 -10.76 -18.18 -7.60
C TYR A 151 -11.86 -18.63 -6.66
N SER A 152 -13.08 -18.81 -7.13
CA SER A 152 -14.19 -19.29 -6.35
C SER A 152 -15.10 -20.16 -7.20
N SER A 153 -15.65 -21.22 -6.61
CA SER A 153 -16.64 -22.10 -7.25
C SER A 153 -18.07 -21.66 -7.01
N THR A 154 -18.25 -20.55 -6.28
CA THR A 154 -19.57 -20.00 -5.92
C THR A 154 -19.59 -18.49 -6.17
N ILE A 155 -20.80 -17.99 -6.44
CA ILE A 155 -21.11 -16.57 -6.46
C ILE A 155 -21.94 -16.27 -5.22
N PRO A 156 -21.66 -15.17 -4.48
CA PRO A 156 -22.48 -14.80 -3.34
C PRO A 156 -23.95 -14.62 -3.71
N ASN A 157 -24.84 -15.03 -2.82
CA ASN A 157 -26.27 -14.75 -2.95
C ASN A 157 -26.55 -13.28 -2.64
N GLY A 158 -27.37 -12.63 -3.46
CA GLY A 158 -27.68 -11.22 -3.31
C GLY A 158 -26.59 -10.31 -3.87
N LYS A 159 -26.60 -9.07 -3.44
CA LYS A 159 -25.63 -8.07 -3.91
C LYS A 159 -24.26 -8.27 -3.26
N PHE A 160 -23.21 -8.04 -4.04
CA PHE A 160 -21.83 -8.10 -3.59
C PHE A 160 -20.93 -7.16 -4.39
N THR A 161 -19.78 -6.84 -3.84
CA THR A 161 -18.75 -6.06 -4.53
C THR A 161 -17.61 -6.98 -4.92
N LEU A 162 -17.22 -6.92 -6.18
CA LEU A 162 -16.06 -7.60 -6.73
C LEU A 162 -14.90 -6.60 -6.79
N ARG A 163 -13.75 -6.97 -6.23
CA ARG A 163 -12.64 -6.04 -5.98
C ARG A 163 -11.31 -6.63 -6.41
N ALA A 164 -10.50 -5.83 -7.08
CA ALA A 164 -9.11 -6.13 -7.38
C ALA A 164 -8.19 -5.04 -6.83
N GLN A 165 -7.16 -5.45 -6.11
CA GLN A 165 -6.10 -4.56 -5.63
C GLN A 165 -4.87 -4.74 -6.51
N LEU A 166 -4.49 -3.68 -7.24
CA LEU A 166 -3.36 -3.69 -8.15
C LEU A 166 -2.11 -3.14 -7.48
N TYR A 167 -1.01 -3.85 -7.63
CA TYR A 167 0.33 -3.42 -7.22
C TYR A 167 1.29 -3.53 -8.43
N GLY A 168 0.98 -2.81 -9.51
CA GLY A 168 1.80 -2.77 -10.71
C GLY A 168 1.96 -4.11 -11.42
N HIS A 169 2.63 -5.04 -10.80
CA HIS A 169 2.98 -6.37 -11.32
C HIS A 169 2.36 -7.51 -10.50
N SER A 170 1.39 -7.19 -9.67
CA SER A 170 0.65 -8.15 -8.83
C SER A 170 -0.77 -7.66 -8.63
N LEU A 171 -1.72 -8.58 -8.57
CA LEU A 171 -3.13 -8.27 -8.40
C LEU A 171 -3.75 -9.25 -7.44
N GLY A 172 -4.40 -8.72 -6.38
CA GLY A 172 -5.19 -9.50 -5.43
C GLY A 172 -6.69 -9.34 -5.72
N ALA A 173 -7.45 -10.41 -5.50
CA ALA A 173 -8.89 -10.45 -5.74
C ALA A 173 -9.65 -10.70 -4.43
N PHE A 174 -10.74 -9.96 -4.26
CA PHE A 174 -11.57 -9.98 -3.06
C PHE A 174 -13.05 -9.85 -3.42
N ILE A 175 -13.89 -10.31 -2.50
CA ILE A 175 -15.33 -10.02 -2.49
C ILE A 175 -15.66 -9.30 -1.20
N GLU A 176 -16.55 -8.32 -1.28
CA GLU A 176 -17.18 -7.72 -0.12
C GLU A 176 -18.68 -7.93 -0.16
N GLN A 177 -19.24 -8.39 0.95
CA GLN A 177 -20.67 -8.54 1.11
C GLN A 177 -21.04 -8.23 2.57
N TYR A 178 -22.02 -7.35 2.76
CA TYR A 178 -22.50 -6.94 4.08
C TYR A 178 -21.40 -6.44 5.02
N GLY A 179 -20.44 -5.66 4.48
CA GLY A 179 -19.33 -5.12 5.25
C GLY A 179 -18.20 -6.11 5.57
N HIS A 180 -18.28 -7.34 5.05
CA HIS A 180 -17.27 -8.37 5.25
C HIS A 180 -16.46 -8.59 3.97
N THR A 181 -15.14 -8.50 4.07
CA THR A 181 -14.21 -8.73 2.96
C THR A 181 -13.67 -10.15 3.01
N THR A 182 -13.79 -10.86 1.90
CA THR A 182 -13.26 -12.23 1.72
C THR A 182 -12.17 -12.21 0.66
N TYR A 183 -11.02 -12.77 1.01
CA TYR A 183 -9.92 -12.98 0.07
C TYR A 183 -10.23 -14.16 -0.87
N LEU A 184 -9.96 -13.98 -2.16
CA LEU A 184 -10.18 -15.01 -3.18
C LEU A 184 -8.89 -15.63 -3.70
N GLY A 185 -7.93 -14.79 -4.07
CA GLY A 185 -6.67 -15.22 -4.66
C GLY A 185 -5.83 -14.05 -5.14
N TYR A 186 -4.65 -14.34 -5.65
CA TYR A 186 -3.79 -13.33 -6.26
C TYR A 186 -2.97 -13.92 -7.40
N ILE A 187 -2.46 -13.04 -8.24
CA ILE A 187 -1.49 -13.34 -9.28
C ILE A 187 -0.34 -12.35 -9.20
N SER A 188 0.87 -12.83 -9.39
CA SER A 188 2.08 -12.02 -9.26
C SER A 188 3.07 -12.30 -10.37
N VAL A 189 4.27 -11.74 -10.25
CA VAL A 189 5.40 -12.02 -11.15
C VAL A 189 5.78 -13.50 -11.18
N LYS A 190 5.52 -14.24 -10.12
CA LYS A 190 5.79 -15.69 -10.07
C LYS A 190 4.95 -16.48 -11.07
N GLU A 191 3.77 -15.96 -11.40
CA GLU A 191 2.86 -16.53 -12.41
C GLU A 191 2.97 -15.78 -13.75
N ASN A 192 4.06 -15.06 -13.96
CA ASN A 192 4.36 -14.31 -15.18
C ASN A 192 3.33 -13.20 -15.52
N PHE A 193 2.70 -12.62 -14.51
CA PHE A 193 1.73 -11.54 -14.74
C PHE A 193 2.35 -10.35 -15.47
N SER A 194 3.52 -9.87 -15.01
CA SER A 194 4.19 -8.72 -15.60
C SER A 194 4.80 -8.99 -16.98
N SER A 195 4.98 -10.24 -17.39
CA SER A 195 5.42 -10.57 -18.73
C SER A 195 4.31 -10.39 -19.78
N VAL A 196 3.06 -10.41 -19.33
CA VAL A 196 1.88 -10.15 -20.18
C VAL A 196 1.55 -8.67 -20.19
N ILE A 197 1.39 -8.09 -19.00
CA ILE A 197 1.06 -6.67 -18.84
C ILE A 197 1.70 -6.15 -17.57
N ASP A 198 2.59 -5.17 -17.68
CA ASP A 198 3.28 -4.57 -16.56
C ASP A 198 2.77 -3.14 -16.32
N PHE A 199 1.88 -2.99 -15.34
CA PHE A 199 1.30 -1.69 -15.02
C PHE A 199 2.26 -0.75 -14.28
N ARG A 200 3.45 -1.22 -13.85
CA ARG A 200 4.49 -0.33 -13.33
C ARG A 200 5.04 0.57 -14.44
N SER A 201 4.98 0.12 -15.69
CA SER A 201 5.38 0.91 -16.84
C SER A 201 4.47 2.13 -16.97
N ILE A 202 5.08 3.31 -16.94
CA ILE A 202 4.38 4.60 -17.11
C ILE A 202 3.61 4.60 -18.42
N GLN A 203 4.25 4.13 -19.48
CA GLN A 203 3.65 4.05 -20.82
C GLN A 203 2.46 3.10 -20.85
N THR A 204 2.57 1.94 -20.24
CA THR A 204 1.47 0.95 -20.17
C THR A 204 0.31 1.48 -19.35
N ALA A 205 0.56 2.03 -18.17
CA ALA A 205 -0.49 2.59 -17.32
C ALA A 205 -1.23 3.74 -18.01
N ALA A 206 -0.49 4.66 -18.65
CA ALA A 206 -1.07 5.78 -19.39
C ALA A 206 -1.91 5.35 -20.59
N ALA A 207 -1.58 4.21 -21.20
CA ALA A 207 -2.32 3.64 -22.34
C ALA A 207 -3.43 2.65 -21.93
N SER A 208 -3.74 2.54 -20.65
CA SER A 208 -4.68 1.56 -20.13
C SER A 208 -5.94 2.20 -19.58
N THR A 209 -7.05 1.46 -19.67
CA THR A 209 -8.36 1.88 -19.17
C THR A 209 -8.96 0.84 -18.23
N PHE A 210 -9.75 1.34 -17.29
CA PHE A 210 -10.59 0.54 -16.40
C PHE A 210 -12.01 0.53 -16.98
N ASN A 211 -12.50 -0.66 -17.31
CA ASN A 211 -13.78 -0.84 -17.99
C ASN A 211 -14.66 -1.86 -17.24
N LEU A 212 -15.95 -1.57 -17.18
CA LEU A 212 -16.96 -2.57 -16.88
C LEU A 212 -17.09 -3.49 -18.08
N ILE A 213 -17.14 -4.80 -17.86
CA ILE A 213 -17.34 -5.79 -18.94
C ILE A 213 -18.57 -6.65 -18.69
N SER A 214 -19.22 -7.04 -19.75
CA SER A 214 -20.34 -7.97 -19.69
C SER A 214 -20.40 -8.84 -20.92
N ASN A 215 -20.75 -10.10 -20.73
CA ASN A 215 -21.08 -11.06 -21.77
C ASN A 215 -22.38 -11.74 -21.33
N LEU A 216 -23.51 -11.22 -21.81
CA LEU A 216 -24.80 -11.47 -21.21
C LEU A 216 -25.62 -12.47 -22.00
N GLN A 217 -25.95 -13.58 -21.37
CA GLN A 217 -27.05 -14.48 -21.73
C GLN A 217 -28.00 -14.57 -20.52
N GLY A 218 -28.48 -13.43 -20.08
CA GLY A 218 -29.32 -13.26 -18.93
C GLY A 218 -29.47 -11.79 -18.55
N GLU A 219 -29.54 -11.51 -17.28
CA GLU A 219 -29.75 -10.16 -16.76
C GLU A 219 -28.77 -9.82 -15.65
N VAL A 220 -28.24 -8.61 -15.69
CA VAL A 220 -27.32 -8.09 -14.67
C VAL A 220 -27.74 -6.68 -14.28
N GLU A 221 -27.74 -6.40 -12.97
CA GLU A 221 -27.86 -5.05 -12.46
C GLU A 221 -26.57 -4.66 -11.72
N ILE A 222 -26.02 -3.51 -12.08
CA ILE A 222 -24.81 -2.91 -11.49
C ILE A 222 -25.22 -1.66 -10.74
N SER A 223 -24.87 -1.60 -9.45
CA SER A 223 -25.18 -0.43 -8.61
C SER A 223 -24.07 0.61 -8.54
N GLY A 224 -22.87 0.29 -8.98
CA GLY A 224 -21.75 1.23 -9.03
C GLY A 224 -20.45 0.56 -9.41
N ALA A 225 -19.47 1.38 -9.72
CA ALA A 225 -18.10 0.95 -9.96
C ALA A 225 -17.16 2.11 -9.61
N ARG A 226 -15.94 1.82 -9.17
CA ARG A 226 -14.99 2.85 -8.76
C ARG A 226 -13.57 2.33 -8.73
N SER A 227 -12.63 3.28 -8.75
CA SER A 227 -11.24 3.04 -8.42
C SER A 227 -10.79 4.05 -7.35
N TYR A 228 -9.85 3.65 -6.52
CA TYR A 228 -9.35 4.49 -5.43
C TYR A 228 -7.97 4.02 -4.99
N LEU A 229 -7.23 4.91 -4.32
CA LEU A 229 -6.06 4.52 -3.55
C LEU A 229 -6.54 3.98 -2.21
N SER A 230 -5.95 2.87 -1.77
CA SER A 230 -6.38 2.13 -0.59
C SER A 230 -5.24 1.97 0.41
N THR A 231 -5.60 1.94 1.68
CA THR A 231 -4.69 1.52 2.76
C THR A 231 -4.41 0.01 2.73
N GLY A 232 -5.09 -0.74 1.86
CA GLY A 232 -4.95 -2.18 1.77
C GLY A 232 -5.71 -2.94 2.85
N ILE A 233 -5.15 -4.07 3.28
CA ILE A 233 -5.72 -4.95 4.30
C ILE A 233 -4.89 -4.99 5.58
N GLY A 234 -3.74 -4.34 5.59
CA GLY A 234 -2.87 -4.17 6.75
C GLY A 234 -2.03 -2.91 6.59
N GLN A 235 -1.65 -2.32 7.71
CA GLN A 235 -0.85 -1.10 7.76
C GLN A 235 0.38 -1.35 8.63
N ALA A 236 1.56 -1.17 8.05
CA ALA A 236 2.81 -1.55 8.68
C ALA A 236 3.89 -0.48 8.48
N ASP A 237 5.04 -0.68 9.11
CA ASP A 237 6.25 0.11 8.87
C ASP A 237 6.06 1.62 9.12
N ILE A 238 5.46 1.96 10.25
CA ILE A 238 5.06 3.33 10.59
C ILE A 238 6.29 4.19 10.92
N ARG A 239 6.49 5.27 10.17
CA ARG A 239 7.61 6.19 10.37
C ARG A 239 7.14 7.64 10.42
N LEU A 240 7.51 8.37 11.46
CA LEU A 240 7.24 9.80 11.56
C LEU A 240 7.84 10.56 10.38
N ILE A 241 7.03 11.39 9.74
CA ILE A 241 7.52 12.40 8.80
C ILE A 241 8.07 13.56 9.64
N SER A 242 9.31 13.91 9.39
CA SER A 242 10.06 14.84 10.23
C SER A 242 10.71 15.95 9.44
N TYR A 243 11.28 16.90 10.14
CA TYR A 243 12.32 17.76 9.61
C TYR A 243 13.67 17.03 9.60
N GLU A 244 14.71 17.69 9.10
CA GLU A 244 16.06 17.14 8.99
C GLU A 244 16.71 16.78 10.33
N ASP A 245 16.19 17.29 11.43
CA ASP A 245 16.67 17.07 12.81
C ASP A 245 15.82 16.07 13.59
N LEU A 246 14.90 15.37 12.94
CA LEU A 246 13.90 14.45 13.51
C LEU A 246 12.78 15.12 14.31
N SER A 247 12.73 16.43 14.40
CA SER A 247 11.55 17.08 14.97
C SER A 247 10.31 16.79 14.12
N PRO A 248 9.14 16.58 14.75
CA PRO A 248 7.94 16.25 14.01
C PRO A 248 7.53 17.32 13.01
N TYR A 249 7.22 16.91 11.79
CA TYR A 249 6.58 17.79 10.82
C TYR A 249 5.09 17.86 11.15
N MET A 250 4.68 18.89 11.89
CA MET A 250 3.27 19.11 12.19
C MET A 250 2.65 20.04 11.17
N ASP A 251 1.52 19.65 10.64
CA ASP A 251 0.77 20.42 9.66
C ASP A 251 -0.72 20.22 9.94
N GLN A 252 -1.50 21.29 9.96
CA GLN A 252 -2.93 21.28 10.30
C GLN A 252 -3.21 20.67 11.70
N ASN A 253 -2.30 20.90 12.65
CA ASN A 253 -2.35 20.31 14.00
C ASN A 253 -2.37 18.77 13.99
N ARG A 254 -1.79 18.15 12.97
CA ARG A 254 -1.71 16.70 12.80
C ARG A 254 -0.25 16.27 12.73
N LEU A 255 0.01 15.05 13.21
CA LEU A 255 1.24 14.32 12.96
C LEU A 255 1.11 13.60 11.62
N TRP A 256 2.23 13.45 10.92
CA TRP A 256 2.27 12.80 9.61
C TRP A 256 3.23 11.63 9.63
N PHE A 257 2.83 10.54 8.99
CA PHE A 257 3.59 9.28 8.98
C PHE A 257 3.61 8.68 7.60
N THR A 258 4.71 8.05 7.23
CA THR A 258 4.73 7.06 6.16
C THR A 258 4.36 5.70 6.73
N PHE A 259 3.78 4.85 5.93
CA PHE A 259 3.44 3.49 6.30
C PHE A 259 3.35 2.61 5.06
N SER A 260 3.42 1.29 5.24
CA SER A 260 3.22 0.35 4.15
C SER A 260 1.74 -0.02 4.05
N CYS A 261 1.16 0.25 2.86
CA CYS A 261 -0.16 -0.28 2.49
C CYS A 261 0.03 -1.73 2.10
N ARG A 262 -0.41 -2.67 2.93
CA ARG A 262 -0.18 -4.10 2.72
C ARG A 262 -1.32 -4.78 1.99
N GLY A 263 -0.97 -5.61 0.99
CA GLY A 263 -1.84 -6.65 0.42
C GLY A 263 -1.50 -8.02 0.97
N ILE A 264 -1.54 -9.05 0.12
CA ILE A 264 -1.38 -10.45 0.54
C ILE A 264 0.08 -10.89 0.56
N ASP A 265 0.86 -10.51 -0.44
CA ASP A 265 2.20 -11.03 -0.69
C ASP A 265 3.26 -9.92 -0.53
N ILE A 266 4.52 -10.34 -0.47
CA ILE A 266 5.68 -9.44 -0.44
C ILE A 266 5.70 -8.43 -1.60
N PHE A 267 5.14 -8.80 -2.76
CA PHE A 267 5.02 -7.89 -3.91
C PHE A 267 3.87 -6.88 -3.76
N GLN A 268 3.00 -7.07 -2.78
CA GLN A 268 1.78 -6.30 -2.58
C GLN A 268 1.90 -5.35 -1.41
N SER A 269 2.83 -4.42 -1.53
CA SER A 269 2.97 -3.30 -0.62
C SER A 269 3.27 -2.03 -1.40
N ALA A 270 2.85 -0.89 -0.87
CA ALA A 270 3.16 0.42 -1.42
C ALA A 270 3.34 1.42 -0.28
N GLN A 271 4.09 2.48 -0.54
CA GLN A 271 4.34 3.53 0.44
C GLN A 271 3.12 4.43 0.55
N GLY A 272 2.45 4.39 1.68
CA GLY A 272 1.35 5.30 2.01
C GLY A 272 1.79 6.45 2.90
N VAL A 273 0.92 7.44 2.99
CA VAL A 273 1.03 8.57 3.93
C VAL A 273 -0.27 8.67 4.70
N LEU A 274 -0.17 8.75 6.01
CA LEU A 274 -1.31 9.01 6.88
C LEU A 274 -1.03 10.20 7.79
N SER A 275 -2.09 10.84 8.25
CA SER A 275 -2.01 11.86 9.29
C SER A 275 -2.86 11.47 10.48
N VAL A 276 -2.45 11.92 11.66
CA VAL A 276 -3.12 11.61 12.92
C VAL A 276 -3.31 12.89 13.70
N ASP A 277 -4.54 13.16 14.13
CA ASP A 277 -4.78 14.15 15.16
C ASP A 277 -4.42 13.52 16.52
N PRO A 278 -3.34 13.99 17.19
CA PRO A 278 -2.90 13.36 18.43
C PRO A 278 -3.81 13.60 19.62
N SER A 279 -4.80 14.48 19.49
CA SER A 279 -5.79 14.76 20.56
C SER A 279 -6.87 13.69 20.64
N VAL A 280 -7.30 13.16 19.49
CA VAL A 280 -8.43 12.24 19.40
C VAL A 280 -8.13 10.97 18.57
N PHE A 281 -6.91 10.85 18.07
CA PHE A 281 -6.45 9.73 17.26
C PHE A 281 -7.31 9.46 16.00
N ASP A 282 -7.82 10.55 15.42
CA ASP A 282 -8.41 10.52 14.09
C ASP A 282 -7.32 10.29 13.06
N VAL A 283 -7.44 9.21 12.29
CA VAL A 283 -6.48 8.81 11.27
C VAL A 283 -7.05 9.07 9.89
N ARG A 284 -6.29 9.73 9.04
CA ARG A 284 -6.63 9.97 7.64
C ARG A 284 -5.58 9.38 6.72
N PHE A 285 -6.04 8.68 5.70
CA PHE A 285 -5.19 8.30 4.58
C PHE A 285 -5.03 9.50 3.65
N GLU A 286 -3.82 10.01 3.52
CA GLU A 286 -3.56 11.26 2.82
C GLU A 286 -2.99 11.05 1.41
N GLY A 287 -2.21 10.00 1.20
CA GLY A 287 -1.57 9.81 -0.08
C GLY A 287 -0.80 8.51 -0.21
N MET A 288 -0.29 8.31 -1.42
CA MET A 288 0.60 7.21 -1.77
C MET A 288 1.78 7.77 -2.56
N ILE A 289 2.97 7.28 -2.27
CA ILE A 289 4.21 7.70 -2.92
C ILE A 289 4.79 6.50 -3.68
N VAL A 290 5.12 6.72 -4.94
CA VAL A 290 5.88 5.78 -5.76
C VAL A 290 7.17 6.43 -6.24
N PHE A 291 8.11 5.61 -6.70
CA PHE A 291 9.48 6.07 -6.96
C PHE A 291 9.84 5.82 -8.42
N ASP A 292 10.32 6.89 -9.07
CA ASP A 292 10.78 6.88 -10.45
C ASP A 292 12.31 6.91 -10.46
N HIS A 293 12.91 5.80 -10.90
CA HIS A 293 14.36 5.64 -11.03
C HIS A 293 14.89 6.07 -12.41
N GLY A 294 14.02 6.64 -13.25
CA GLY A 294 14.40 7.09 -14.59
C GLY A 294 14.39 6.00 -15.65
N ASP A 295 13.82 4.84 -15.36
CA ASP A 295 13.75 3.67 -16.27
C ASP A 295 12.36 3.40 -16.84
N GLY A 296 11.43 4.32 -16.65
CA GLY A 296 10.05 4.20 -17.16
C GLY A 296 9.13 3.36 -16.28
N LEU A 297 9.60 2.90 -15.12
CA LEU A 297 8.81 2.15 -14.15
C LEU A 297 8.51 3.00 -12.92
N LEU A 298 7.26 2.97 -12.47
CA LEU A 298 6.88 3.50 -11.16
C LEU A 298 6.97 2.37 -10.14
N ARG A 299 7.93 2.48 -9.21
CA ARG A 299 8.20 1.40 -8.26
C ARG A 299 7.56 1.64 -6.92
N ASN A 300 7.05 0.57 -6.34
CA ASN A 300 6.49 0.52 -5.01
C ASN A 300 7.58 0.19 -3.96
N ASP A 301 8.64 0.97 -3.91
CA ASP A 301 9.58 0.95 -2.80
C ASP A 301 8.85 1.44 -1.55
N TYR A 302 9.22 0.93 -0.37
CA TYR A 302 8.53 1.28 0.88
C TYR A 302 9.46 1.12 2.08
N ALA A 303 8.91 1.14 3.30
CA ALA A 303 9.64 1.20 4.55
C ALA A 303 10.57 2.42 4.59
N SER A 304 10.00 3.59 4.35
CA SER A 304 10.74 4.82 4.10
C SER A 304 10.80 5.75 5.31
N HIS A 305 11.75 6.66 5.25
CA HIS A 305 11.78 7.87 6.08
C HIS A 305 11.67 9.08 5.15
N LEU A 306 10.56 9.78 5.21
CA LEU A 306 10.30 11.01 4.50
C LEU A 306 10.55 12.20 5.43
N PHE A 307 11.30 13.19 4.97
CA PHE A 307 11.52 14.41 5.76
C PHE A 307 11.59 15.64 4.86
N TYR A 308 11.28 16.78 5.45
CA TYR A 308 11.45 18.08 4.82
C TYR A 308 12.75 18.72 5.32
N ASP A 309 13.68 18.94 4.40
CA ASP A 309 14.94 19.59 4.71
C ASP A 309 14.79 21.11 4.57
N ARG A 310 14.77 21.79 5.71
CA ARG A 310 14.60 23.25 5.77
C ARG A 310 15.79 24.02 5.20
N ASN A 311 16.96 23.40 5.14
CA ASN A 311 18.18 24.04 4.63
C ASN A 311 18.19 24.10 3.10
N THR A 312 17.55 23.14 2.44
CA THR A 312 17.46 23.07 0.98
C THR A 312 16.05 23.32 0.44
N ASN A 313 15.06 23.43 1.31
CA ASN A 313 13.64 23.55 0.96
C ASN A 313 13.16 22.44 0.03
N GLU A 314 13.60 21.21 0.32
CA GLU A 314 13.25 20.03 -0.45
C GLU A 314 12.68 18.94 0.45
N TRP A 315 11.75 18.17 -0.13
CA TRP A 315 11.36 16.88 0.42
C TRP A 315 12.38 15.82 0.03
N LYS A 316 12.81 15.05 1.02
CA LYS A 316 13.82 14.00 0.88
C LYS A 316 13.33 12.71 1.52
N ALA A 317 13.72 11.59 0.95
CA ALA A 317 13.37 10.29 1.49
C ALA A 317 14.51 9.28 1.34
N TYR A 318 14.59 8.39 2.31
CA TYR A 318 15.25 7.09 2.20
C TYR A 318 14.17 6.03 2.17
N ALA A 319 14.33 5.02 1.33
CA ALA A 319 13.41 3.89 1.28
C ALA A 319 14.17 2.59 0.99
N CYS A 320 13.51 1.47 1.24
CA CYS A 320 14.00 0.16 0.83
C CYS A 320 13.63 -0.08 -0.64
N ASP A 321 14.54 -0.69 -1.40
CA ASP A 321 14.36 -0.96 -2.83
C ASP A 321 13.46 -2.17 -3.11
N PHE A 322 12.45 -2.38 -2.29
CA PHE A 322 11.56 -3.54 -2.34
C PHE A 322 10.73 -3.62 -3.63
N GLY A 323 10.52 -2.50 -4.31
CA GLY A 323 9.89 -2.49 -5.63
C GLY A 323 10.69 -3.24 -6.70
N GLY A 324 11.96 -3.51 -6.45
CA GLY A 324 12.82 -4.34 -7.29
C GLY A 324 12.91 -5.81 -6.87
N THR A 325 12.13 -6.25 -5.88
CA THR A 325 12.24 -7.63 -5.34
C THR A 325 12.00 -8.71 -6.41
N ALA A 326 11.11 -8.43 -7.35
CA ALA A 326 10.81 -9.35 -8.45
C ALA A 326 11.93 -9.44 -9.51
N ASN A 327 12.71 -8.40 -9.63
CA ASN A 327 13.75 -8.26 -10.67
C ASN A 327 15.04 -7.84 -9.99
N ARG A 328 15.95 -8.77 -9.78
CA ARG A 328 17.20 -8.51 -9.03
C ARG A 328 18.04 -7.38 -9.60
N GLU A 329 18.03 -7.21 -10.92
CA GLU A 329 18.73 -6.12 -11.61
C GLU A 329 18.19 -4.73 -11.24
N LEU A 330 16.98 -4.65 -10.73
CA LEU A 330 16.37 -3.40 -10.26
C LEU A 330 16.77 -3.05 -8.83
N ARG A 331 17.37 -3.97 -8.10
CA ARG A 331 17.78 -3.74 -6.72
C ARG A 331 19.15 -3.10 -6.62
N SER A 332 19.34 -2.27 -5.59
CA SER A 332 20.64 -1.72 -5.25
C SER A 332 21.48 -2.72 -4.45
N GLY A 333 22.82 -2.59 -4.48
CA GLY A 333 23.70 -3.40 -3.65
C GLY A 333 23.54 -3.17 -2.16
N SER A 334 23.11 -1.94 -1.77
CA SER A 334 22.88 -1.57 -0.37
C SER A 334 21.49 -1.91 0.16
N GLY A 335 20.53 -2.16 -0.72
CA GLY A 335 19.11 -2.30 -0.37
C GLY A 335 18.36 -0.99 -0.17
N LEU A 336 19.04 0.15 -0.28
CA LEU A 336 18.48 1.47 -0.04
C LEU A 336 18.44 2.32 -1.32
N ILE A 337 17.43 3.19 -1.36
CA ILE A 337 17.33 4.27 -2.33
C ILE A 337 17.17 5.60 -1.63
N THR A 338 17.55 6.68 -2.31
CA THR A 338 17.21 8.04 -1.93
C THR A 338 16.25 8.63 -2.94
N ALA A 339 15.42 9.56 -2.48
CA ALA A 339 14.48 10.24 -3.36
C ALA A 339 14.32 11.71 -2.95
N THR A 340 14.00 12.54 -3.92
CA THR A 340 13.78 13.98 -3.71
C THR A 340 12.53 14.45 -4.43
N SER A 341 11.94 15.51 -3.90
CA SER A 341 10.86 16.24 -4.57
C SER A 341 10.85 17.70 -4.14
N SER A 342 10.68 18.59 -5.09
CA SER A 342 10.42 20.02 -4.81
C SER A 342 8.95 20.26 -4.43
N LYS A 343 8.07 19.37 -4.82
CA LYS A 343 6.65 19.39 -4.47
C LYS A 343 6.39 18.49 -3.26
N ASP A 344 5.43 18.89 -2.45
CA ASP A 344 4.99 18.11 -1.29
C ASP A 344 4.40 16.77 -1.75
N PRO A 345 5.01 15.63 -1.37
CA PRO A 345 4.55 14.31 -1.82
C PRO A 345 3.51 13.66 -0.90
N ARG A 346 3.06 14.35 0.14
CA ARG A 346 2.25 13.73 1.20
C ARG A 346 0.80 13.46 0.83
N ARG A 347 0.28 14.11 -0.23
CA ARG A 347 -1.16 14.04 -0.58
C ARG A 347 -1.36 13.54 -2.00
N GLY A 348 -2.41 12.72 -2.18
CA GLY A 348 -2.74 12.16 -3.48
C GLY A 348 -1.73 11.11 -3.94
N PHE A 349 -1.68 10.86 -5.24
CA PHE A 349 -0.69 9.96 -5.83
C PHE A 349 0.54 10.77 -6.26
N SER A 350 1.65 10.56 -5.59
CA SER A 350 2.87 11.34 -5.78
C SER A 350 4.02 10.46 -6.28
N VAL A 351 4.86 11.04 -7.14
CA VAL A 351 6.04 10.39 -7.69
C VAL A 351 7.27 11.17 -7.22
N MET A 352 8.21 10.47 -6.59
CA MET A 352 9.49 11.05 -6.22
C MET A 352 10.59 10.52 -7.14
N LYS A 353 11.53 11.40 -7.51
CA LYS A 353 12.75 10.99 -8.24
C LYS A 353 13.67 10.23 -7.30
N ALA A 354 13.98 9.01 -7.67
CA ALA A 354 14.78 8.11 -6.88
C ALA A 354 16.08 7.74 -7.56
N ARG A 355 17.07 7.39 -6.74
CA ARG A 355 18.29 6.78 -7.20
C ARG A 355 18.78 5.76 -6.18
N ARG A 356 19.50 4.77 -6.66
CA ARG A 356 20.17 3.79 -5.82
C ARG A 356 21.29 4.46 -5.04
N ILE A 357 21.45 4.02 -3.80
CA ILE A 357 22.59 4.45 -3.00
C ILE A 357 23.60 3.33 -2.89
N GLU A 358 24.86 3.66 -3.11
CA GLU A 358 25.98 2.79 -2.85
C GLU A 358 26.64 3.17 -1.55
N THR A 359 26.68 2.23 -0.64
CA THR A 359 27.33 2.39 0.65
C THR A 359 28.57 1.51 0.66
N SER A 360 29.71 2.05 0.25
CA SER A 360 30.92 1.28 0.02
C SER A 360 31.47 0.55 1.24
N ASN A 361 31.02 0.90 2.44
CA ASN A 361 31.51 0.32 3.70
C ASN A 361 30.42 -0.31 4.56
N ILE A 362 29.20 -0.42 4.05
CA ILE A 362 28.13 -1.15 4.72
C ILE A 362 28.08 -2.56 4.12
N SER A 363 28.49 -3.55 4.90
CA SER A 363 28.34 -4.95 4.52
C SER A 363 26.89 -5.40 4.67
N GLY A 364 26.43 -6.23 3.75
CA GLY A 364 25.10 -6.80 3.79
C GLY A 364 24.03 -5.90 3.14
N HIS A 365 22.78 -6.32 3.30
CA HIS A 365 21.61 -5.65 2.76
C HIS A 365 20.93 -4.83 3.84
N ASN A 366 20.70 -3.56 3.57
CA ASN A 366 20.14 -2.63 4.55
C ASN A 366 18.62 -2.45 4.37
N GLU A 367 17.92 -2.30 5.48
CA GLU A 367 16.49 -2.05 5.53
C GLU A 367 16.15 -1.01 6.60
N ASP A 368 14.92 -0.50 6.54
CA ASP A 368 14.32 0.34 7.59
C ASP A 368 15.16 1.59 7.94
N PRO A 369 15.51 2.42 6.98
CA PRO A 369 16.40 3.55 7.20
C PRO A 369 15.76 4.65 8.04
N CYS A 370 16.56 5.26 8.93
CA CYS A 370 16.25 6.49 9.62
C CYS A 370 17.44 7.44 9.46
N ILE A 371 17.23 8.58 8.85
CA ILE A 371 18.28 9.54 8.50
C ILE A 371 18.01 10.88 9.15
N PHE A 372 19.03 11.55 9.69
CA PHE A 372 18.90 12.91 10.17
C PHE A 372 20.26 13.62 10.22
N TYR A 373 20.22 14.94 10.29
CA TYR A 373 21.40 15.77 10.52
C TYR A 373 21.62 15.96 12.00
N ASP A 374 22.71 15.42 12.53
CA ASP A 374 23.13 15.60 13.91
C ASP A 374 23.96 16.87 14.02
N THR A 375 23.39 17.94 14.60
CA THR A 375 24.04 19.24 14.73
C THR A 375 25.25 19.21 15.68
N ASN A 376 25.26 18.30 16.66
CA ASN A 376 26.40 18.16 17.56
C ASN A 376 27.59 17.50 16.89
N ALA A 377 27.33 16.46 16.12
CA ALA A 377 28.36 15.76 15.35
C ALA A 377 28.71 16.48 14.04
N LYS A 378 27.85 17.38 13.56
CA LYS A 378 27.95 18.02 12.25
C LYS A 378 28.04 17.01 11.10
N LYS A 379 27.24 15.97 11.20
CA LYS A 379 27.17 14.85 10.26
C LYS A 379 25.74 14.42 10.03
N TRP A 380 25.48 13.92 8.83
CA TRP A 380 24.28 13.13 8.59
C TRP A 380 24.48 11.74 9.20
N ARG A 381 23.50 11.28 9.95
CA ARG A 381 23.51 9.98 10.62
C ARG A 381 22.40 9.11 10.07
N LEU A 382 22.75 7.89 9.74
CA LEU A 382 21.84 6.89 9.18
C LEU A 382 21.84 5.66 10.10
N LEU A 383 20.69 5.32 10.61
CA LEU A 383 20.45 4.05 11.32
C LEU A 383 19.72 3.11 10.38
N THR A 384 20.20 1.89 10.25
CA THR A 384 19.57 0.86 9.43
C THR A 384 19.56 -0.48 10.13
N SER A 385 18.61 -1.35 9.72
CA SER A 385 18.71 -2.79 9.92
C SER A 385 19.61 -3.35 8.84
N VAL A 386 20.52 -4.26 9.20
CA VAL A 386 21.49 -4.86 8.30
C VAL A 386 21.28 -6.37 8.28
N LEU A 387 20.92 -6.91 7.13
CA LEU A 387 20.77 -8.35 6.94
C LEU A 387 22.12 -8.96 6.59
N THR A 388 22.66 -9.79 7.48
CA THR A 388 23.92 -10.51 7.29
C THR A 388 23.72 -11.99 7.62
N ASN A 389 24.10 -12.90 6.72
CA ASN A 389 24.13 -14.35 7.00
C ASN A 389 22.96 -14.87 7.86
N ARG A 390 21.70 -14.56 7.49
CA ARG A 390 20.48 -14.99 8.16
C ARG A 390 20.13 -14.26 9.46
N THR A 391 20.89 -13.24 9.84
CA THR A 391 20.55 -12.40 11.00
C THR A 391 20.30 -10.97 10.56
N ILE A 392 19.37 -10.31 11.26
CA ILE A 392 19.11 -8.89 11.09
C ILE A 392 19.66 -8.19 12.32
N VAL A 393 20.63 -7.31 12.12
CA VAL A 393 21.27 -6.51 13.17
C VAL A 393 21.08 -5.03 12.84
N SER A 394 21.53 -4.12 13.70
CA SER A 394 21.40 -2.69 13.45
C SER A 394 22.74 -1.99 13.51
N GLY A 395 22.95 -1.02 12.65
CA GLY A 395 24.17 -0.22 12.58
C GLY A 395 23.90 1.25 12.35
N THR A 396 24.76 2.09 12.90
CA THR A 396 24.75 3.54 12.72
C THR A 396 25.91 3.95 11.82
N PHE A 397 25.61 4.79 10.84
CA PHE A 397 26.54 5.25 9.83
C PHE A 397 26.51 6.77 9.75
N GLU A 398 27.57 7.39 9.23
CA GLU A 398 27.63 8.83 9.05
C GLU A 398 28.23 9.24 7.72
N SER A 399 27.86 10.44 7.28
CA SER A 399 28.37 11.09 6.07
C SER A 399 28.31 12.62 6.20
N ASP A 400 29.15 13.29 5.42
CA ASP A 400 29.10 14.77 5.30
C ASP A 400 27.89 15.23 4.49
N THR A 401 27.33 14.39 3.64
CA THR A 401 26.15 14.67 2.82
C THR A 401 25.03 13.71 3.14
N TRP A 402 23.79 14.14 2.94
CA TRP A 402 22.61 13.34 3.30
C TRP A 402 22.52 12.02 2.48
N ASP A 403 23.05 12.01 1.28
CA ASP A 403 23.01 10.89 0.32
C ASP A 403 24.40 10.42 -0.11
N GLY A 404 25.43 10.83 0.62
CA GLY A 404 26.81 10.53 0.29
C GLY A 404 27.29 9.16 0.77
N LYS A 405 28.60 8.98 0.67
CA LYS A 405 29.25 7.76 1.14
C LYS A 405 29.23 7.72 2.65
N PHE A 406 28.64 6.67 3.17
CA PHE A 406 28.55 6.45 4.61
C PHE A 406 29.71 5.60 5.12
N THR A 407 30.17 5.94 6.33
CA THR A 407 31.12 5.14 7.08
C THR A 407 30.48 4.71 8.40
N SER A 408 30.87 3.55 8.92
CA SER A 408 30.35 3.04 10.19
C SER A 408 30.78 3.93 11.35
N VAL A 409 29.83 4.29 12.23
CA VAL A 409 30.12 5.00 13.48
C VAL A 409 30.50 4.02 14.58
N ALA A 410 29.81 2.88 14.62
CA ALA A 410 30.04 1.81 15.59
C ALA A 410 29.79 0.46 14.91
N LYS A 411 30.33 -0.60 15.48
CA LYS A 411 30.04 -1.96 15.00
C LYS A 411 28.54 -2.25 15.12
N PRO A 412 27.93 -2.93 14.13
CA PRO A 412 26.55 -3.36 14.24
C PRO A 412 26.33 -4.22 15.47
N ILE A 413 25.23 -3.97 16.17
CA ILE A 413 24.85 -4.78 17.32
C ILE A 413 24.45 -6.19 16.88
N LYS A 414 24.81 -7.19 17.69
CA LYS A 414 24.56 -8.61 17.40
C LYS A 414 23.20 -9.09 17.92
N MET A 415 22.24 -8.21 18.06
CA MET A 415 20.86 -8.55 18.44
C MET A 415 19.99 -8.54 17.22
N ASN A 416 19.01 -9.44 17.17
CA ASN A 416 17.95 -9.37 16.16
C ASN A 416 17.23 -8.03 16.30
N SER A 417 17.33 -7.19 15.28
CA SER A 417 16.82 -5.83 15.30
C SER A 417 16.34 -5.37 13.94
N THR A 418 15.12 -4.88 13.90
CA THR A 418 14.51 -4.34 12.69
C THR A 418 13.53 -3.22 13.05
N GLY A 419 13.02 -2.51 12.07
CA GLY A 419 12.12 -1.37 12.32
C GLY A 419 12.82 -0.25 13.07
N THR A 420 14.04 0.06 12.67
CA THR A 420 14.94 0.98 13.35
C THR A 420 14.49 2.44 13.25
N SER A 421 14.49 3.16 14.35
CA SER A 421 14.18 4.59 14.39
C SER A 421 15.04 5.32 15.41
N ILE A 422 15.18 6.61 15.26
CA ILE A 422 15.83 7.51 16.21
C ILE A 422 14.85 8.63 16.55
N GLN A 423 14.84 9.04 17.82
CA GLN A 423 14.10 10.21 18.25
C GLN A 423 14.75 10.87 19.46
N LYS A 424 14.56 12.16 19.56
CA LYS A 424 15.02 12.98 20.69
C LYS A 424 14.02 12.90 21.84
N ILE A 425 14.50 12.47 23.01
CA ILE A 425 13.73 12.38 24.24
C ILE A 425 14.51 13.12 25.33
N GLY A 426 13.89 14.11 25.96
CA GLY A 426 14.50 14.86 27.05
C GLY A 426 15.87 15.47 26.72
N GLY A 427 16.08 15.94 25.49
CA GLY A 427 17.32 16.59 25.09
C GLY A 427 18.40 15.66 24.50
N LYS A 428 18.20 14.34 24.52
CA LYS A 428 19.12 13.36 23.93
C LYS A 428 18.46 12.53 22.85
N TYR A 429 19.23 12.07 21.87
CA TYR A 429 18.78 11.12 20.88
C TYR A 429 18.91 9.68 21.39
N TYR A 430 17.93 8.86 21.06
CA TYR A 430 17.90 7.44 21.37
C TYR A 430 17.47 6.66 20.13
N ALA A 431 17.93 5.42 20.03
CA ALA A 431 17.50 4.51 18.98
C ALA A 431 16.47 3.52 19.52
N PHE A 432 15.51 3.17 18.67
CA PHE A 432 14.45 2.23 18.99
C PHE A 432 14.38 1.16 17.90
N MET A 433 14.19 -0.07 18.32
CA MET A 433 14.11 -1.21 17.42
C MET A 433 13.47 -2.40 18.12
N GLY A 434 13.15 -3.43 17.37
CA GLY A 434 12.59 -4.65 17.90
C GLY A 434 13.06 -5.87 17.10
N GLY A 435 12.53 -7.01 17.42
CA GLY A 435 12.84 -8.27 16.73
C GLY A 435 12.13 -9.41 17.42
N LEU A 436 12.73 -9.97 18.43
CA LEU A 436 12.08 -10.89 19.36
C LEU A 436 11.72 -10.14 20.62
N GLY A 437 10.55 -10.40 21.19
CA GLY A 437 10.06 -9.73 22.39
C GLY A 437 9.48 -8.34 22.10
N ASN A 438 9.63 -7.45 23.06
CA ASN A 438 9.08 -6.10 23.02
C ASN A 438 10.00 -5.12 22.28
N LEU A 439 9.50 -3.89 22.10
CA LEU A 439 10.30 -2.78 21.59
C LEU A 439 11.39 -2.42 22.58
N ARG A 440 12.58 -2.11 22.09
CA ARG A 440 13.75 -1.80 22.90
C ARG A 440 14.21 -0.36 22.67
N ALA A 441 14.75 0.25 23.71
CA ALA A 441 15.48 1.50 23.66
C ALA A 441 16.98 1.22 23.74
N HIS A 442 17.74 1.92 22.92
CA HIS A 442 19.19 1.84 22.83
C HIS A 442 19.80 3.24 22.88
N SER A 443 21.04 3.32 23.33
CA SER A 443 21.79 4.56 23.26
C SER A 443 22.06 4.97 21.80
N TYR A 444 22.31 6.23 21.57
CA TYR A 444 22.72 6.78 20.29
C TYR A 444 24.06 7.51 20.46
N PRO A 445 25.05 7.33 19.59
CA PRO A 445 25.01 6.51 18.36
C PRO A 445 25.47 5.04 18.56
N ASP A 446 25.90 4.65 19.74
CA ASP A 446 26.59 3.36 19.99
C ASP A 446 25.64 2.16 20.06
N LEU A 447 24.35 2.40 20.16
CA LEU A 447 23.30 1.37 20.18
C LEU A 447 23.41 0.37 21.35
N GLU A 448 23.93 0.80 22.49
CA GLU A 448 23.91 -0.01 23.71
C GLU A 448 22.49 -0.22 24.19
N LEU A 449 22.14 -1.44 24.55
CA LEU A 449 20.82 -1.76 25.06
C LEU A 449 20.59 -1.05 26.39
N LEU A 450 19.52 -0.27 26.48
CA LEU A 450 19.08 0.38 27.71
C LEU A 450 17.97 -0.43 28.40
N GLY A 451 17.11 -1.08 27.62
CA GLY A 451 16.00 -1.90 28.11
C GLY A 451 14.84 -1.95 27.15
N GLU A 452 13.77 -2.58 27.59
CA GLU A 452 12.50 -2.63 26.86
C GLU A 452 11.61 -1.44 27.23
N LEU A 453 10.85 -0.95 26.24
CA LEU A 453 9.86 0.09 26.48
C LEU A 453 8.72 -0.45 27.36
N ASN A 454 8.24 0.40 28.26
CA ASN A 454 7.13 0.06 29.14
C ASN A 454 5.78 0.29 28.42
N LEU A 455 5.32 -0.75 27.73
CA LEU A 455 4.09 -0.74 26.95
C LEU A 455 2.99 -1.56 27.63
N ASP A 456 1.77 -1.06 27.56
CA ASP A 456 0.57 -1.81 27.90
C ASP A 456 0.20 -2.73 26.71
N LEU A 457 0.73 -3.97 26.73
CA LEU A 457 0.54 -4.95 25.67
C LEU A 457 -0.75 -5.73 25.83
N GLN A 458 -1.38 -6.04 24.71
CA GLN A 458 -2.55 -6.91 24.69
C GLN A 458 -2.17 -8.37 24.95
N PRO A 459 -2.97 -9.11 25.73
CA PRO A 459 -2.75 -10.54 25.96
C PRO A 459 -2.79 -11.40 24.68
N HIS A 460 -3.52 -10.95 23.66
CA HIS A 460 -3.63 -11.68 22.40
C HIS A 460 -2.39 -11.56 21.50
N TRP A 461 -1.41 -10.72 21.85
CA TRP A 461 -0.16 -10.69 21.10
C TRP A 461 0.61 -11.98 21.36
N PRO A 462 0.95 -12.74 20.29
CA PRO A 462 1.62 -14.02 20.48
C PRO A 462 2.99 -13.87 21.12
N GLU A 463 3.36 -14.86 21.94
CA GLU A 463 4.68 -14.93 22.56
C GLU A 463 5.53 -16.01 21.86
N PRO A 464 6.83 -15.74 21.54
CA PRO A 464 7.48 -14.44 21.66
C PRO A 464 7.00 -13.48 20.55
N ALA A 465 6.46 -12.36 20.98
CA ALA A 465 5.94 -11.38 20.05
C ALA A 465 7.07 -10.61 19.37
N LYS A 466 6.96 -10.44 18.05
CA LYS A 466 7.86 -9.56 17.30
C LYS A 466 7.26 -8.16 17.28
N ARG A 467 7.90 -7.22 17.94
CA ARG A 467 7.50 -5.81 17.96
C ARG A 467 8.59 -5.00 17.31
N VAL A 468 8.19 -4.23 16.33
CA VAL A 468 9.10 -3.42 15.51
C VAL A 468 8.44 -2.10 15.16
N TRP A 469 9.21 -1.16 14.61
CA TRP A 469 8.69 0.13 14.17
C TRP A 469 8.09 0.97 15.30
N ALA A 470 8.93 1.30 16.27
CA ALA A 470 8.59 2.27 17.31
C ALA A 470 8.72 3.68 16.76
N SER A 471 7.63 4.29 16.33
CA SER A 471 7.59 5.72 16.02
C SER A 471 7.18 6.47 17.28
N LEU A 472 8.18 6.90 18.02
CA LEU A 472 8.00 7.66 19.25
C LEU A 472 8.10 9.14 18.91
N VAL A 473 7.10 9.93 19.33
CA VAL A 473 6.95 11.32 18.92
C VAL A 473 6.78 12.22 20.15
N PRO A 474 7.68 13.19 20.36
CA PRO A 474 7.45 14.24 21.35
C PRO A 474 6.37 15.20 20.85
N LEU A 475 5.43 15.55 21.71
CA LEU A 475 4.38 16.51 21.40
C LEU A 475 4.70 17.87 22.01
N PRO A 476 4.25 18.97 21.36
CA PRO A 476 4.27 20.30 21.97
C PRO A 476 3.43 20.37 23.24
N GLU A 477 3.63 21.41 24.03
CA GLU A 477 2.73 21.70 25.15
C GLU A 477 1.30 21.95 24.65
N GLY A 478 0.33 21.60 25.49
CA GLY A 478 -1.10 21.76 25.20
C GLY A 478 -1.83 20.49 24.82
N TYR A 479 -1.12 19.41 24.50
CA TYR A 479 -1.71 18.09 24.28
C TYR A 479 -1.82 17.32 25.60
N SER A 480 -2.75 16.33 25.62
CA SER A 480 -2.97 15.49 26.81
C SER A 480 -1.77 14.61 27.18
N TYR A 481 -0.91 14.33 26.21
CA TYR A 481 0.30 13.52 26.36
C TYR A 481 1.53 14.29 25.89
N ARG A 482 2.64 14.06 26.57
CA ARG A 482 3.94 14.64 26.17
C ARG A 482 4.59 13.84 25.06
N TYR A 483 4.29 12.55 25.00
CA TYR A 483 4.81 11.64 23.99
C TYR A 483 3.69 10.74 23.48
N VAL A 484 3.70 10.45 22.22
CA VAL A 484 2.90 9.38 21.62
C VAL A 484 3.81 8.39 20.93
N LEU A 485 3.37 7.15 20.89
CA LEU A 485 4.09 6.08 20.20
C LEU A 485 3.13 5.36 19.29
N LEU A 486 3.52 5.25 18.03
CA LEU A 486 2.83 4.44 17.04
C LEU A 486 3.68 3.21 16.75
N THR A 487 3.06 2.06 16.76
CA THR A 487 3.68 0.80 16.41
C THR A 487 2.67 -0.10 15.70
N MET A 488 3.06 -1.30 15.38
CA MET A 488 2.21 -2.26 14.68
C MET A 488 2.30 -3.65 15.30
N ASP A 489 1.34 -4.50 14.97
CA ASP A 489 1.39 -5.93 15.25
C ASP A 489 1.69 -6.72 13.96
N ARG A 490 1.74 -8.06 14.07
CA ARG A 490 1.97 -8.96 12.95
C ARG A 490 0.92 -10.06 12.73
N PRO A 491 -0.28 -10.02 13.31
CA PRO A 491 -1.32 -10.96 12.88
C PRO A 491 -1.68 -10.74 11.42
N ASN A 492 -1.75 -11.82 10.67
CA ASN A 492 -2.17 -11.78 9.27
C ASN A 492 -3.64 -11.38 9.12
N PHE A 493 -4.03 -11.02 7.91
CA PHE A 493 -5.43 -10.79 7.57
C PHE A 493 -6.25 -12.05 7.92
N PRO A 494 -7.45 -11.91 8.52
CA PRO A 494 -8.27 -13.05 8.91
C PRO A 494 -8.57 -14.00 7.75
N GLY A 495 -8.40 -15.29 7.98
CA GLY A 495 -8.61 -16.32 6.99
C GLY A 495 -7.39 -16.68 6.14
N ILE A 496 -6.31 -15.92 6.24
CA ILE A 496 -5.07 -16.22 5.53
C ILE A 496 -4.09 -16.90 6.50
N LYS A 497 -3.66 -18.09 6.16
CA LYS A 497 -2.71 -18.87 6.95
C LYS A 497 -1.33 -18.90 6.31
N GLY A 498 -0.32 -19.13 7.13
CA GLY A 498 1.06 -19.28 6.69
C GLY A 498 1.86 -17.99 6.73
N ALA A 499 3.08 -18.07 6.23
CA ALA A 499 3.98 -16.93 6.18
C ALA A 499 3.63 -16.06 4.96
N ASN A 500 2.88 -15.01 5.20
CA ASN A 500 2.51 -14.01 4.19
C ASN A 500 2.71 -12.60 4.75
N TRP A 501 2.45 -11.59 3.93
CA TRP A 501 2.72 -10.19 4.27
C TRP A 501 1.45 -9.37 4.49
N SER A 502 0.35 -10.04 4.80
CA SER A 502 -0.96 -9.41 5.03
C SER A 502 -1.13 -8.82 6.43
N TYR A 503 -0.07 -8.69 7.18
CA TYR A 503 -0.09 -8.24 8.57
C TYR A 503 -0.15 -6.72 8.71
N GLY A 504 -0.48 -6.29 9.90
CA GLY A 504 -0.33 -4.94 10.39
C GLY A 504 -1.64 -4.29 10.82
N ALA A 505 -1.72 -3.98 12.10
CA ALA A 505 -2.65 -3.03 12.67
C ALA A 505 -1.87 -1.93 13.38
N LEU A 506 -2.41 -0.73 13.45
CA LEU A 506 -1.80 0.42 14.08
C LEU A 506 -2.19 0.47 15.55
N TYR A 507 -1.19 0.55 16.41
CA TYR A 507 -1.35 0.71 17.85
C TYR A 507 -0.87 2.09 18.28
N PHE A 508 -1.70 2.79 19.00
CA PHE A 508 -1.47 4.16 19.48
C PHE A 508 -1.32 4.16 20.97
N TYR A 509 -0.20 4.71 21.46
CA TYR A 509 0.09 4.84 22.88
C TYR A 509 0.38 6.29 23.23
N GLY A 510 0.01 6.67 24.45
CA GLY A 510 0.37 7.97 24.98
C GLY A 510 1.12 7.81 26.30
N ALA A 511 2.03 8.72 26.59
CA ALA A 511 2.77 8.78 27.83
C ALA A 511 2.98 10.20 28.30
N ASN A 512 2.95 10.37 29.60
CA ASN A 512 3.35 11.59 30.30
C ASN A 512 4.59 11.32 31.16
N ILE A 513 5.25 12.38 31.55
CA ILE A 513 6.40 12.30 32.46
C ILE A 513 5.88 11.99 33.86
N GLY A 514 6.38 10.91 34.47
CA GLY A 514 6.06 10.53 35.85
C GLY A 514 4.75 9.78 36.05
N TYR A 515 4.12 9.29 34.99
CA TYR A 515 2.88 8.50 35.06
C TYR A 515 2.93 7.26 34.18
#